data_2acdf81f4a8d1c1f50cb1b03b940e4bf
#
_entry.id   2acdf81f4a8d1c1f50cb1b03b940e4bf
#
_cell.length_a   1.000
_cell.length_b   1.000
_cell.length_c   1.000
_cell.angle_alpha   90.00
_cell.angle_beta   90.00
_cell.angle_gamma   90.00
#
_symmetry.space_group_name_H-M   'P 1'
#
loop_
_entity.id
_entity.type
_entity.pdbx_description
1 polymer ?
#
loop_
_entity_poly.entity_id
_entity_poly.type
_entity_poly.pdbx_seq_one_letter_code
_entity_poly.pdbx_strand_id
1 'polypeptide(L)'
;MLKSDKWIKKMVKDYKMIDPFEEKQIKQGVISYGISSYGYDIRLADEFKIFTNVFNSIVDPKNFDPKSFVDFKGKVCVIPPNSFILGRSIEYLKIPRKVLGICLGKSTYARCGIIVNITPLEPCYDKDTEILTSNGWKKFEDLKDDEVVATLNPDNYELEYQKITRRQKFRYNGELIHIKGRQIDLLVTPEHRLFVKNRYRENFEFIEAGKLFGKYNYEMKRDFIWKGKDIKFFKIPSVKNNKYIREGEIVGRIINQLKENDLKTLEPTEKLQDIPYETIRHSLKVLLEENVVTKKGIYLKGKRHTGANKNNIWILINKNYEFNLDKMELPPIEMDLWVKFLGFWLAEGSAYISQDGDYIVKLANFDKKILNEVENWLKKLPFNYFRTETGFTIINKPLCSYLMQFGHAREKYIPEFVKQLPPEQIKQFLYGFMLGDGNSETETYTTSSKKMADDLQELIFKCGWASIIRTINVKPHKIKGREIKSNGFVYRIRISKKMLTPKIYPRSFKKVKYDGFVYDVTVPNHTLFVRRNGKPVWSSNCWEGQITIEISNTTPLPVKVYANEGIAQILFLESDEDCEFSYKDKKGKYDKQEGIVLPKIEK
;
A
#
# COMPACT_ATOMS: atom_id res chain seq x y z
N MET A 1 28.45 9.39 -16.85
CA MET A 1 29.24 10.65 -16.93
C MET A 1 29.72 11.04 -15.55
N LEU A 2 31.00 11.46 -15.39
CA LEU A 2 31.58 11.93 -14.10
C LEU A 2 30.81 13.16 -13.59
N LYS A 3 30.52 13.21 -12.30
CA LYS A 3 29.69 14.25 -11.68
C LYS A 3 30.53 15.32 -10.98
N SER A 4 30.11 16.58 -11.14
CA SER A 4 30.76 17.74 -10.52
C SER A 4 30.24 18.01 -9.10
N ASP A 5 30.93 18.90 -8.39
CA ASP A 5 30.53 19.42 -7.08
C ASP A 5 29.10 19.98 -7.05
N LYS A 6 28.65 20.66 -8.10
CA LYS A 6 27.27 21.17 -8.22
C LYS A 6 26.24 20.04 -8.15
N TRP A 7 26.50 18.95 -8.85
CA TRP A 7 25.63 17.79 -8.84
C TRP A 7 25.66 17.10 -7.46
N ILE A 8 26.85 16.95 -6.86
CA ILE A 8 27.00 16.34 -5.53
C ILE A 8 26.20 17.13 -4.48
N LYS A 9 26.35 18.46 -4.46
CA LYS A 9 25.57 19.36 -3.55
C LYS A 9 24.07 19.21 -3.74
N LYS A 10 23.60 19.12 -4.99
CA LYS A 10 22.20 18.87 -5.30
C LYS A 10 21.74 17.52 -4.74
N MET A 11 22.50 16.45 -4.96
CA MET A 11 22.15 15.11 -4.48
C MET A 11 22.15 15.01 -2.95
N VAL A 12 23.05 15.72 -2.28
CA VAL A 12 23.04 15.80 -0.81
C VAL A 12 21.82 16.54 -0.31
N LYS A 13 21.48 17.68 -0.92
CA LYS A 13 20.30 18.47 -0.55
C LYS A 13 19.01 17.69 -0.77
N ASP A 14 18.85 17.04 -1.93
CA ASP A 14 17.62 16.39 -2.35
C ASP A 14 17.45 14.99 -1.76
N TYR A 15 18.57 14.26 -1.50
CA TYR A 15 18.56 12.84 -1.14
C TYR A 15 19.41 12.48 0.08
N LYS A 16 20.10 13.47 0.73
CA LYS A 16 21.07 13.23 1.80
C LYS A 16 22.10 12.15 1.42
N MET A 17 22.61 12.22 0.19
CA MET A 17 23.50 11.19 -0.38
C MET A 17 24.76 10.96 0.46
N ILE A 18 25.23 11.98 1.20
CA ILE A 18 26.38 11.95 2.09
C ILE A 18 25.98 12.65 3.40
N ASP A 19 26.16 12.00 4.55
CA ASP A 19 25.85 12.54 5.87
C ASP A 19 26.88 12.07 6.93
N PRO A 20 27.56 12.97 7.66
CA PRO A 20 27.54 14.43 7.54
C PRO A 20 28.28 14.92 6.27
N PHE A 21 27.82 16.03 5.70
CA PHE A 21 28.36 16.60 4.47
C PHE A 21 29.13 17.89 4.72
N GLU A 22 30.35 17.98 4.19
CA GLU A 22 31.17 19.18 4.20
C GLU A 22 31.09 19.89 2.85
N GLU A 23 30.44 21.07 2.83
CA GLU A 23 30.20 21.84 1.59
C GLU A 23 31.46 22.47 0.98
N LYS A 24 32.56 22.51 1.75
CA LYS A 24 33.85 23.05 1.34
C LYS A 24 34.95 22.03 1.56
N GLN A 25 36.00 22.14 0.80
CA GLN A 25 37.19 21.34 1.05
C GLN A 25 38.03 21.94 2.18
N ILE A 26 38.17 21.23 3.30
CA ILE A 26 39.02 21.61 4.45
C ILE A 26 40.43 21.12 4.18
N LYS A 27 41.44 22.01 4.30
CA LYS A 27 42.85 21.71 3.94
C LYS A 27 43.86 22.16 4.97
N GLN A 28 43.52 23.14 5.82
CA GLN A 28 44.48 23.78 6.70
C GLN A 28 44.81 22.91 7.91
N GLY A 29 46.07 22.44 8.03
CA GLY A 29 46.55 21.64 9.14
C GLY A 29 46.09 20.18 9.18
N VAL A 30 45.37 19.71 8.13
CA VAL A 30 44.82 18.35 8.06
C VAL A 30 44.98 17.76 6.65
N ILE A 31 44.93 16.44 6.54
CA ILE A 31 44.79 15.78 5.25
C ILE A 31 43.39 16.08 4.74
N SER A 32 43.29 16.75 3.59
CA SER A 32 42.10 17.40 3.11
C SER A 32 40.88 16.47 2.99
N TYR A 33 39.70 16.98 3.36
CA TYR A 33 38.40 16.28 3.25
C TYR A 33 37.30 17.23 2.83
N GLY A 34 36.09 16.68 2.51
CA GLY A 34 34.96 17.44 2.04
C GLY A 34 34.84 17.46 0.51
N ILE A 35 34.02 18.36 -0.03
CA ILE A 35 33.73 18.38 -1.47
C ILE A 35 34.94 18.82 -2.29
N SER A 36 35.21 18.13 -3.39
CA SER A 36 36.18 18.49 -4.42
C SER A 36 35.46 18.75 -5.75
N SER A 37 36.19 19.22 -6.78
CA SER A 37 35.61 19.58 -8.09
C SER A 37 34.80 18.46 -8.74
N TYR A 38 35.24 17.19 -8.60
CA TYR A 38 34.61 16.01 -9.21
C TYR A 38 34.55 14.82 -8.25
N GLY A 39 34.30 15.08 -6.98
CA GLY A 39 34.21 14.01 -5.98
C GLY A 39 34.03 14.54 -4.58
N TYR A 40 34.08 13.63 -3.63
CA TYR A 40 34.04 13.93 -2.21
C TYR A 40 35.12 13.15 -1.45
N ASP A 41 35.93 13.88 -0.68
CA ASP A 41 36.98 13.28 0.14
C ASP A 41 36.38 12.86 1.49
N ILE A 42 36.24 11.53 1.71
CA ILE A 42 35.70 10.95 2.94
C ILE A 42 36.72 10.95 4.06
N ARG A 43 36.22 11.04 5.30
CA ARG A 43 37.01 11.02 6.52
C ARG A 43 37.10 9.63 7.12
N LEU A 44 38.24 9.35 7.76
CA LEU A 44 38.45 8.14 8.53
C LEU A 44 37.94 8.33 9.97
N ALA A 45 37.14 7.39 10.49
CA ALA A 45 36.70 7.41 11.89
C ALA A 45 37.84 7.06 12.86
N ASP A 46 37.62 7.21 14.16
CA ASP A 46 38.58 6.96 15.22
C ASP A 46 38.62 5.50 15.72
N GLU A 47 37.96 4.61 15.04
CA GLU A 47 37.86 3.18 15.32
C GLU A 47 38.59 2.38 14.26
N PHE A 48 39.47 1.46 14.71
CA PHE A 48 40.32 0.68 13.83
C PHE A 48 40.39 -0.78 14.29
N LYS A 49 40.66 -1.67 13.34
CA LYS A 49 41.06 -3.05 13.60
C LYS A 49 42.45 -3.25 12.99
N ILE A 50 43.47 -3.43 13.85
CA ILE A 50 44.86 -3.59 13.44
C ILE A 50 45.12 -5.08 13.23
N PHE A 51 45.58 -5.46 12.03
CA PHE A 51 45.98 -6.82 11.74
C PHE A 51 47.20 -7.24 12.55
N THR A 52 47.15 -8.44 13.13
CA THR A 52 48.26 -9.06 13.87
C THR A 52 48.45 -10.50 13.43
N ASN A 53 49.72 -10.94 13.36
CA ASN A 53 50.10 -12.32 13.03
C ASN A 53 50.44 -13.16 14.28
N VAL A 54 50.13 -12.67 15.48
CA VAL A 54 50.49 -13.33 16.75
C VAL A 54 49.75 -14.66 16.93
N PHE A 55 48.52 -14.74 16.45
CA PHE A 55 47.67 -15.90 16.69
C PHE A 55 47.54 -16.84 15.48
N ASN A 56 47.95 -16.43 14.29
CA ASN A 56 47.77 -17.21 13.05
C ASN A 56 49.00 -17.11 12.16
N SER A 57 49.48 -18.24 11.67
CA SER A 57 50.61 -18.33 10.72
C SER A 57 50.17 -18.13 9.26
N ILE A 58 48.88 -18.26 8.98
CA ILE A 58 48.28 -18.17 7.63
C ILE A 58 46.98 -17.35 7.72
N VAL A 59 46.78 -16.42 6.81
CA VAL A 59 45.52 -15.74 6.61
C VAL A 59 44.72 -16.52 5.55
N ASP A 60 43.71 -17.26 5.99
CA ASP A 60 42.80 -17.95 5.08
C ASP A 60 41.51 -17.16 4.93
N PRO A 61 41.25 -16.55 3.77
CA PRO A 61 39.99 -15.81 3.54
C PRO A 61 38.77 -16.72 3.58
N LYS A 62 38.90 -18.05 3.46
CA LYS A 62 37.81 -19.02 3.58
C LYS A 62 37.52 -19.46 5.00
N ASN A 63 38.46 -19.29 5.90
CA ASN A 63 38.35 -19.63 7.31
C ASN A 63 39.04 -18.55 8.19
N PHE A 64 38.56 -17.32 8.04
CA PHE A 64 39.18 -16.16 8.71
C PHE A 64 38.96 -16.21 10.23
N ASP A 65 40.08 -16.15 10.99
CA ASP A 65 40.03 -16.06 12.45
C ASP A 65 39.93 -14.60 12.91
N PRO A 66 38.84 -14.20 13.61
CA PRO A 66 38.67 -12.85 14.14
C PRO A 66 39.79 -12.40 15.08
N LYS A 67 40.52 -13.32 15.70
CA LYS A 67 41.69 -13.04 16.56
C LYS A 67 42.85 -12.45 15.80
N SER A 68 42.85 -12.50 14.46
CA SER A 68 43.83 -11.83 13.61
C SER A 68 43.75 -10.31 13.66
N PHE A 69 42.78 -9.74 14.38
CA PHE A 69 42.65 -8.30 14.55
C PHE A 69 42.58 -7.89 16.01
N VAL A 70 43.24 -6.76 16.31
CA VAL A 70 43.17 -6.05 17.58
C VAL A 70 42.39 -4.77 17.40
N ASP A 71 41.38 -4.55 18.24
CA ASP A 71 40.58 -3.33 18.23
C ASP A 71 41.37 -2.17 18.84
N PHE A 72 41.41 -1.04 18.15
CA PHE A 72 42.04 0.18 18.57
C PHE A 72 41.15 1.39 18.35
N LYS A 73 41.07 2.28 19.32
CA LYS A 73 40.39 3.57 19.22
C LYS A 73 41.31 4.71 19.57
N GLY A 74 41.42 5.69 18.65
CA GLY A 74 42.29 6.84 18.89
C GLY A 74 42.39 7.80 17.71
N LYS A 75 42.92 9.01 17.94
CA LYS A 75 43.08 10.05 16.92
C LYS A 75 44.14 9.71 15.87
N VAL A 76 45.09 8.87 16.20
CA VAL A 76 46.18 8.45 15.32
C VAL A 76 46.33 6.94 15.45
N CYS A 77 46.26 6.23 14.35
CA CYS A 77 46.54 4.81 14.27
C CYS A 77 47.88 4.60 13.56
N VAL A 78 48.74 3.73 14.11
CA VAL A 78 50.02 3.36 13.50
C VAL A 78 49.86 2.00 12.85
N ILE A 79 50.03 1.96 11.53
CA ILE A 79 49.96 0.71 10.74
C ILE A 79 51.37 0.07 10.79
N PRO A 80 51.51 -1.17 11.27
CA PRO A 80 52.79 -1.85 11.29
C PRO A 80 53.39 -2.01 9.87
N PRO A 81 54.71 -2.20 9.74
CA PRO A 81 55.36 -2.46 8.46
C PRO A 81 54.77 -3.67 7.74
N ASN A 82 54.54 -3.56 6.42
CA ASN A 82 53.99 -4.65 5.59
C ASN A 82 52.71 -5.27 6.14
N SER A 83 51.88 -4.46 6.83
CA SER A 83 50.62 -4.88 7.44
C SER A 83 49.45 -4.00 6.96
N PHE A 84 48.27 -4.27 7.49
CA PHE A 84 47.07 -3.50 7.14
C PHE A 84 46.15 -3.31 8.35
N ILE A 85 45.26 -2.35 8.22
CA ILE A 85 44.19 -2.08 9.17
C ILE A 85 42.87 -2.00 8.45
N LEU A 86 41.79 -2.22 9.18
CA LEU A 86 40.47 -1.86 8.77
C LEU A 86 40.03 -0.61 9.54
N GLY A 87 39.52 0.38 8.82
CA GLY A 87 38.85 1.56 9.36
C GLY A 87 37.44 1.66 8.82
N ARG A 88 36.70 2.71 9.21
CA ARG A 88 35.40 3.03 8.61
C ARG A 88 35.34 4.51 8.25
N SER A 89 34.45 4.84 7.32
CA SER A 89 34.12 6.23 7.03
C SER A 89 33.35 6.87 8.20
N ILE A 90 33.52 8.18 8.41
CA ILE A 90 32.61 8.98 9.24
C ILE A 90 31.30 9.14 8.48
N GLU A 91 31.39 9.46 7.20
CA GLU A 91 30.27 9.68 6.34
C GLU A 91 29.46 8.41 6.16
N TYR A 92 28.14 8.58 6.34
CA TYR A 92 27.13 7.62 5.95
C TYR A 92 26.71 7.93 4.51
N LEU A 93 26.71 6.94 3.63
CA LEU A 93 26.49 7.12 2.21
C LEU A 93 25.20 6.49 1.74
N LYS A 94 24.46 7.23 0.90
CA LYS A 94 23.23 6.82 0.23
C LYS A 94 23.38 6.98 -1.29
N ILE A 95 24.08 6.05 -1.92
CA ILE A 95 24.45 6.15 -3.32
C ILE A 95 23.25 5.76 -4.23
N PRO A 96 22.73 6.66 -5.10
CA PRO A 96 21.68 6.33 -6.04
C PRO A 96 22.10 5.28 -7.09
N ARG A 97 21.16 4.44 -7.55
CA ARG A 97 21.44 3.29 -8.43
C ARG A 97 22.18 3.63 -9.72
N LYS A 98 21.80 4.74 -10.40
CA LYS A 98 22.48 5.20 -11.61
C LYS A 98 23.86 5.76 -11.36
N VAL A 99 24.30 5.76 -10.11
CA VAL A 99 25.55 6.36 -9.68
C VAL A 99 26.48 5.27 -9.18
N LEU A 100 27.61 5.14 -9.84
CA LEU A 100 28.72 4.34 -9.36
C LEU A 100 29.64 5.23 -8.51
N GLY A 101 29.86 4.85 -7.25
CA GLY A 101 30.89 5.44 -6.40
C GLY A 101 32.22 4.69 -6.57
N ILE A 102 33.24 5.32 -7.15
CA ILE A 102 34.60 4.77 -7.20
C ILE A 102 35.42 5.45 -6.11
N CYS A 103 35.96 4.65 -5.21
CA CYS A 103 36.82 5.15 -4.14
C CYS A 103 38.29 4.97 -4.51
N LEU A 104 39.04 6.06 -4.40
CA LEU A 104 40.49 6.11 -4.65
C LEU A 104 41.17 6.64 -3.41
N GLY A 105 42.29 6.00 -3.00
CA GLY A 105 43.12 6.49 -1.90
C GLY A 105 43.68 7.89 -2.19
N LYS A 106 43.82 8.72 -1.16
CA LYS A 106 44.38 10.06 -1.31
C LYS A 106 45.88 9.99 -1.66
N SER A 107 46.27 10.87 -2.61
CA SER A 107 47.65 10.95 -3.10
C SER A 107 48.69 11.18 -1.98
N THR A 108 48.34 11.86 -0.89
CA THR A 108 49.18 12.06 0.29
C THR A 108 49.57 10.72 0.90
N TYR A 109 48.60 9.84 1.13
CA TYR A 109 48.86 8.51 1.67
C TYR A 109 49.49 7.57 0.64
N ALA A 110 49.10 7.64 -0.64
CA ALA A 110 49.72 6.84 -1.69
C ALA A 110 51.23 7.11 -1.81
N ARG A 111 51.68 8.36 -1.64
CA ARG A 111 53.08 8.73 -1.63
C ARG A 111 53.85 8.25 -0.38
N CYS A 112 53.13 7.85 0.65
CA CYS A 112 53.69 7.23 1.86
C CYS A 112 53.58 5.69 1.80
N GLY A 113 53.27 5.09 0.66
CA GLY A 113 53.15 3.64 0.50
C GLY A 113 51.87 3.05 1.10
N ILE A 114 50.82 3.86 1.25
CA ILE A 114 49.50 3.40 1.72
C ILE A 114 48.58 3.13 0.55
N ILE A 115 47.97 1.93 0.52
CA ILE A 115 46.92 1.54 -0.44
C ILE A 115 45.58 1.51 0.32
N VAL A 116 44.54 2.07 -0.31
CA VAL A 116 43.16 2.12 0.21
C VAL A 116 42.22 1.44 -0.77
N ASN A 117 41.49 0.42 -0.31
CA ASN A 117 40.49 -0.30 -1.09
C ASN A 117 39.09 -0.20 -0.47
N ILE A 118 38.03 -0.26 -1.28
CA ILE A 118 36.63 -0.21 -0.86
C ILE A 118 35.75 -0.93 -1.89
N THR A 119 34.75 -1.72 -1.41
CA THR A 119 33.84 -2.51 -2.26
C THR A 119 32.35 -2.11 -2.16
N PRO A 120 31.49 -2.28 -3.22
CA PRO A 120 30.08 -1.85 -3.31
C PRO A 120 29.03 -2.86 -2.75
N LEU A 121 27.71 -2.51 -2.52
CA LEU A 121 26.76 -3.18 -1.57
C LEU A 121 25.25 -3.21 -1.95
N GLU A 122 24.44 -4.34 -1.71
CA GLU A 122 22.96 -4.45 -2.00
C GLU A 122 22.08 -5.64 -1.45
N PRO A 123 20.76 -5.53 -0.84
CA PRO A 123 19.77 -6.60 -0.54
C PRO A 123 18.38 -6.53 -1.21
N CYS A 124 17.52 -7.68 -1.29
CA CYS A 124 16.23 -7.74 -2.02
C CYS A 124 15.23 -8.87 -1.69
N TYR A 125 13.94 -8.77 -2.21
CA TYR A 125 12.83 -9.73 -2.17
C TYR A 125 12.70 -10.56 -3.46
N ASP A 126 12.04 -11.74 -3.37
CA ASP A 126 11.68 -12.54 -4.54
C ASP A 126 10.51 -11.95 -5.35
N LYS A 127 10.28 -12.47 -6.55
CA LYS A 127 9.23 -12.00 -7.49
C LYS A 127 7.78 -12.23 -7.01
N ASP A 128 7.55 -13.15 -6.07
CA ASP A 128 6.21 -13.52 -5.59
C ASP A 128 5.82 -12.75 -4.33
N THR A 129 6.72 -11.93 -3.80
CA THR A 129 6.42 -11.02 -2.69
C THR A 129 5.61 -9.83 -3.20
N GLU A 130 4.53 -9.49 -2.48
CA GLU A 130 3.66 -8.33 -2.74
C GLU A 130 3.92 -7.25 -1.68
N ILE A 131 3.73 -6.00 -2.04
CA ILE A 131 3.81 -4.82 -1.17
C ILE A 131 2.46 -4.12 -1.11
N LEU A 132 2.08 -3.59 0.04
CA LEU A 132 0.87 -2.78 0.17
C LEU A 132 1.13 -1.37 -0.38
N THR A 133 0.30 -0.95 -1.33
CA THR A 133 0.29 0.42 -1.90
C THR A 133 -0.98 1.15 -1.48
N SER A 134 -1.08 2.44 -1.73
CA SER A 134 -2.34 3.20 -1.57
C SER A 134 -3.49 2.64 -2.42
N ASN A 135 -3.19 1.87 -3.47
CA ASN A 135 -4.15 1.24 -4.36
C ASN A 135 -4.33 -0.27 -4.11
N GLY A 136 -3.92 -0.75 -2.93
CA GLY A 136 -3.97 -2.16 -2.52
C GLY A 136 -2.66 -2.91 -2.78
N TRP A 137 -2.71 -4.25 -2.65
CA TRP A 137 -1.54 -5.11 -2.78
C TRP A 137 -1.10 -5.26 -4.24
N LYS A 138 0.20 -5.06 -4.50
CA LYS A 138 0.83 -5.23 -5.81
C LYS A 138 2.12 -6.04 -5.68
N LYS A 139 2.49 -6.77 -6.73
CA LYS A 139 3.84 -7.32 -6.83
C LYS A 139 4.84 -6.19 -7.08
N PHE A 140 6.08 -6.39 -6.66
CA PHE A 140 7.13 -5.40 -6.88
C PHE A 140 7.36 -5.08 -8.37
N GLU A 141 7.18 -6.08 -9.24
CA GLU A 141 7.32 -5.88 -10.70
C GLU A 141 6.23 -4.99 -11.31
N ASP A 142 5.05 -4.93 -10.70
CA ASP A 142 3.89 -4.16 -11.18
C ASP A 142 3.87 -2.71 -10.65
N LEU A 143 4.83 -2.33 -9.81
CA LEU A 143 4.89 -0.97 -9.24
C LEU A 143 5.31 0.05 -10.31
N LYS A 144 4.78 1.27 -10.18
CA LYS A 144 5.18 2.44 -10.97
C LYS A 144 6.13 3.33 -10.16
N ASP A 145 6.86 4.22 -10.83
CA ASP A 145 7.83 5.11 -10.16
C ASP A 145 7.19 6.17 -9.26
N ASP A 146 5.92 6.50 -9.51
CA ASP A 146 5.11 7.43 -8.71
C ASP A 146 4.24 6.74 -7.65
N GLU A 147 4.40 5.42 -7.49
CA GLU A 147 3.58 4.64 -6.56
C GLU A 147 3.83 5.06 -5.10
N VAL A 148 2.75 5.01 -4.33
CA VAL A 148 2.77 5.33 -2.90
C VAL A 148 2.56 4.04 -2.12
N VAL A 149 3.48 3.70 -1.23
CA VAL A 149 3.47 2.42 -0.50
C VAL A 149 3.32 2.61 1.00
N ALA A 150 2.78 1.60 1.65
CA ALA A 150 2.62 1.55 3.09
C ALA A 150 3.98 1.39 3.78
N THR A 151 4.27 2.28 4.71
CA THR A 151 5.47 2.31 5.56
C THR A 151 5.09 2.53 7.01
N LEU A 152 5.93 2.08 7.92
CA LEU A 152 5.74 2.23 9.36
C LEU A 152 6.59 3.39 9.87
N ASN A 153 5.98 4.35 10.54
CA ASN A 153 6.73 5.37 11.26
C ASN A 153 7.51 4.69 12.40
N PRO A 154 8.83 4.82 12.47
CA PRO A 154 9.65 4.10 13.45
C PRO A 154 9.45 4.57 14.89
N ASP A 155 9.00 5.82 15.10
CA ASP A 155 8.91 6.43 16.43
C ASP A 155 7.60 6.08 17.14
N ASN A 156 6.48 6.02 16.40
CA ASN A 156 5.14 5.84 16.97
C ASN A 156 4.39 4.62 16.45
N TYR A 157 4.96 3.87 15.51
CA TYR A 157 4.36 2.72 14.84
C TYR A 157 3.05 3.01 14.09
N GLU A 158 2.85 4.24 13.64
CA GLU A 158 1.72 4.61 12.79
C GLU A 158 1.97 4.16 11.34
N LEU A 159 0.91 3.71 10.69
CA LEU A 159 0.92 3.47 9.24
C LEU A 159 0.93 4.80 8.50
N GLU A 160 1.93 4.97 7.66
CA GLU A 160 2.04 6.08 6.72
C GLU A 160 2.07 5.56 5.29
N TYR A 161 1.70 6.42 4.34
CA TYR A 161 1.84 6.15 2.92
C TYR A 161 2.85 7.12 2.31
N GLN A 162 3.97 6.59 1.80
CA GLN A 162 5.07 7.39 1.26
C GLN A 162 5.34 7.02 -0.19
N LYS A 163 5.73 8.03 -0.99
CA LYS A 163 6.18 7.80 -2.37
C LYS A 163 7.44 6.97 -2.38
N ILE A 164 7.49 6.04 -3.32
CA ILE A 164 8.72 5.33 -3.65
C ILE A 164 9.74 6.36 -4.15
N THR A 165 10.89 6.43 -3.49
CA THR A 165 12.00 7.28 -3.94
C THR A 165 12.88 6.56 -4.96
N ARG A 166 12.81 5.23 -4.98
CA ARG A 166 13.59 4.38 -5.89
C ARG A 166 12.97 2.99 -6.00
N ARG A 167 12.99 2.41 -7.21
CA ARG A 167 12.64 1.00 -7.49
C ARG A 167 13.87 0.23 -7.88
N GLN A 168 13.88 -1.06 -7.57
CA GLN A 168 15.03 -1.92 -7.81
C GLN A 168 14.56 -3.29 -8.29
N LYS A 169 15.22 -3.79 -9.34
CA LYS A 169 14.97 -5.09 -9.95
C LYS A 169 16.29 -5.67 -10.44
N PHE A 170 16.62 -6.89 -9.99
CA PHE A 170 17.91 -7.49 -10.26
C PHE A 170 17.79 -8.96 -10.63
N ARG A 171 18.66 -9.43 -11.53
CA ARG A 171 18.89 -10.86 -11.71
C ARG A 171 19.71 -11.38 -10.54
N TYR A 172 19.20 -12.41 -9.88
CA TYR A 172 19.84 -13.03 -8.74
C TYR A 172 20.02 -14.53 -8.99
N ASN A 173 21.24 -15.03 -8.86
CA ASN A 173 21.55 -16.44 -8.93
C ASN A 173 22.28 -16.87 -7.67
N GLY A 174 21.57 -17.53 -6.74
CA GLY A 174 22.17 -17.95 -5.48
C GLY A 174 21.18 -18.50 -4.47
N GLU A 175 21.55 -18.47 -3.18
CA GLU A 175 20.68 -18.95 -2.11
C GLU A 175 19.85 -17.81 -1.52
N LEU A 176 18.53 -17.95 -1.49
CA LEU A 176 17.62 -17.13 -0.70
C LEU A 176 17.32 -17.80 0.62
N ILE A 177 17.01 -16.99 1.63
CA ILE A 177 16.49 -17.45 2.92
C ILE A 177 14.96 -17.47 2.85
N HIS A 178 14.39 -18.67 2.89
CA HIS A 178 12.97 -18.87 3.01
C HIS A 178 12.57 -18.98 4.47
N ILE A 179 11.78 -18.04 4.96
CA ILE A 179 11.24 -18.02 6.32
C ILE A 179 9.77 -18.41 6.23
N LYS A 180 9.45 -19.68 6.52
CA LYS A 180 8.12 -20.25 6.34
C LYS A 180 7.55 -20.82 7.63
N GLY A 181 6.38 -20.34 8.01
CA GLY A 181 5.62 -20.78 9.17
C GLY A 181 4.11 -20.69 8.95
N ARG A 182 3.33 -20.97 10.00
CA ARG A 182 1.86 -20.86 9.91
C ARG A 182 1.40 -19.44 9.61
N GLN A 183 2.09 -18.43 10.13
CA GLN A 183 1.72 -17.00 10.08
C GLN A 183 2.71 -16.12 9.31
N ILE A 184 3.79 -16.69 8.79
CA ILE A 184 4.85 -15.97 8.07
C ILE A 184 5.21 -16.74 6.81
N ASP A 185 5.51 -16.04 5.75
CA ASP A 185 6.14 -16.55 4.54
C ASP A 185 6.91 -15.41 3.89
N LEU A 186 8.23 -15.51 3.84
CA LEU A 186 9.11 -14.57 3.17
C LEU A 186 10.23 -15.34 2.48
N LEU A 187 10.60 -14.89 1.30
CA LEU A 187 11.75 -15.40 0.56
C LEU A 187 12.60 -14.20 0.17
N VAL A 188 13.74 -14.07 0.83
CA VAL A 188 14.58 -12.88 0.78
C VAL A 188 16.05 -13.27 0.65
N THR A 189 16.88 -12.33 0.21
CA THR A 189 18.35 -12.53 0.24
C THR A 189 18.86 -12.68 1.68
N PRO A 190 20.00 -13.35 1.91
CA PRO A 190 20.55 -13.53 3.25
C PRO A 190 20.80 -12.21 4.01
N GLU A 191 21.16 -11.16 3.28
CA GLU A 191 21.48 -9.83 3.80
C GLU A 191 20.22 -8.98 4.07
N HIS A 192 19.06 -9.43 3.57
CA HIS A 192 17.82 -8.70 3.75
C HIS A 192 17.47 -8.54 5.22
N ARG A 193 17.22 -7.29 5.65
CA ARG A 193 16.95 -6.97 7.05
C ARG A 193 15.48 -7.15 7.37
N LEU A 194 15.23 -8.00 8.34
CA LEU A 194 13.92 -8.27 8.90
C LEU A 194 13.69 -7.33 10.09
N PHE A 195 12.49 -6.79 10.20
CA PHE A 195 12.09 -5.99 11.35
C PHE A 195 11.57 -6.88 12.46
N VAL A 196 12.45 -7.21 13.42
CA VAL A 196 12.26 -8.25 14.43
C VAL A 196 12.57 -7.74 15.82
N LYS A 197 12.02 -8.41 16.84
CA LYS A 197 12.50 -8.26 18.23
C LYS A 197 12.82 -9.63 18.84
N ASN A 198 13.79 -9.66 19.72
CA ASN A 198 13.96 -10.78 20.62
C ASN A 198 12.85 -10.74 21.69
N ARG A 199 12.25 -11.89 22.03
CA ARG A 199 11.12 -11.98 23.00
C ARG A 199 11.44 -11.41 24.38
N TYR A 200 12.71 -11.31 24.72
CA TYR A 200 13.20 -10.75 26.01
C TYR A 200 13.55 -9.26 25.92
N ARG A 201 13.34 -8.62 24.75
CA ARG A 201 13.55 -7.18 24.51
C ARG A 201 12.24 -6.52 24.12
N GLU A 202 12.09 -5.24 24.43
CA GLU A 202 10.87 -4.49 24.09
C GLU A 202 10.89 -3.96 22.65
N ASN A 203 12.04 -3.52 22.18
CA ASN A 203 12.17 -2.83 20.91
C ASN A 203 12.38 -3.76 19.73
N PHE A 204 11.80 -3.38 18.59
CA PHE A 204 12.08 -3.99 17.29
C PHE A 204 13.35 -3.38 16.71
N GLU A 205 14.15 -4.21 16.07
CA GLU A 205 15.40 -3.85 15.42
C GLU A 205 15.50 -4.51 14.04
N PHE A 206 16.35 -3.97 13.18
CA PHE A 206 16.60 -4.56 11.88
C PHE A 206 17.76 -5.56 11.99
N ILE A 207 17.47 -6.84 11.67
CA ILE A 207 18.47 -7.92 11.68
C ILE A 207 18.42 -8.64 10.32
N GLU A 208 19.59 -8.89 9.75
CA GLU A 208 19.72 -9.65 8.49
C GLU A 208 19.13 -11.06 8.62
N ALA A 209 18.44 -11.52 7.58
CA ALA A 209 17.82 -12.83 7.55
C ALA A 209 18.84 -13.97 7.74
N GLY A 210 20.05 -13.82 7.18
CA GLY A 210 21.16 -14.75 7.35
C GLY A 210 21.65 -14.86 8.80
N LYS A 211 21.70 -13.73 9.53
CA LYS A 211 22.09 -13.73 10.96
C LYS A 211 21.05 -14.34 11.89
N LEU A 212 19.78 -14.35 11.45
CA LEU A 212 18.67 -14.98 12.18
C LEU A 212 18.53 -16.46 11.89
N PHE A 213 19.24 -16.98 10.87
CA PHE A 213 19.19 -18.40 10.51
C PHE A 213 19.56 -19.29 11.70
N GLY A 214 18.64 -20.18 12.08
CA GLY A 214 18.84 -21.07 13.22
C GLY A 214 18.70 -20.43 14.62
N LYS A 215 18.40 -19.14 14.72
CA LYS A 215 18.22 -18.46 16.02
C LYS A 215 16.81 -18.70 16.59
N TYR A 216 16.73 -18.61 17.93
CA TYR A 216 15.52 -18.81 18.73
C TYR A 216 14.98 -17.47 19.25
N ASN A 217 13.70 -17.48 19.63
CA ASN A 217 13.06 -16.41 20.40
C ASN A 217 12.94 -15.04 19.70
N TYR A 218 12.80 -15.05 18.37
CA TYR A 218 12.51 -13.84 17.62
C TYR A 218 11.05 -13.79 17.15
N GLU A 219 10.52 -12.57 17.07
CA GLU A 219 9.18 -12.24 16.58
C GLU A 219 9.27 -11.13 15.54
N MET A 220 8.45 -11.20 14.48
CA MET A 220 8.36 -10.13 13.48
C MET A 220 7.27 -9.13 13.82
N LYS A 221 7.46 -7.87 13.47
CA LYS A 221 6.41 -6.85 13.54
C LYS A 221 5.37 -7.10 12.45
N ARG A 222 4.07 -6.94 12.79
CA ARG A 222 2.99 -7.10 11.83
C ARG A 222 1.86 -6.09 12.02
N ASP A 223 1.59 -5.71 13.26
CA ASP A 223 0.61 -4.71 13.63
C ASP A 223 1.13 -3.28 13.41
N PHE A 224 0.20 -2.34 13.37
CA PHE A 224 0.46 -0.91 13.28
C PHE A 224 -0.71 -0.11 13.85
N ILE A 225 -0.52 1.18 14.06
CA ILE A 225 -1.57 2.12 14.47
C ILE A 225 -2.12 2.79 13.21
N TRP A 226 -3.44 2.82 13.08
CA TRP A 226 -4.17 3.54 12.04
C TRP A 226 -5.13 4.53 12.69
N LYS A 227 -5.12 5.79 12.27
CA LYS A 227 -6.04 6.82 12.79
C LYS A 227 -7.26 6.98 11.90
N GLY A 228 -7.04 6.99 10.59
CA GLY A 228 -8.09 7.22 9.60
C GLY A 228 -8.65 8.64 9.62
N LYS A 229 -9.67 8.87 8.81
CA LYS A 229 -10.42 10.13 8.71
C LYS A 229 -11.85 9.90 9.14
N ASP A 230 -12.27 10.52 10.22
CA ASP A 230 -13.67 10.45 10.69
C ASP A 230 -14.59 11.17 9.68
N ILE A 231 -15.56 10.42 9.15
CA ILE A 231 -16.58 10.92 8.23
C ILE A 231 -17.93 10.61 8.83
N LYS A 232 -18.69 11.65 9.17
CA LYS A 232 -19.98 11.49 9.87
C LYS A 232 -21.11 11.02 8.95
N PHE A 233 -21.13 11.49 7.71
CA PHE A 233 -22.21 11.22 6.78
C PHE A 233 -21.68 10.82 5.40
N PHE A 234 -22.40 9.92 4.76
CA PHE A 234 -22.19 9.51 3.38
C PHE A 234 -23.30 10.07 2.50
N LYS A 235 -22.94 10.70 1.38
CA LYS A 235 -23.86 11.05 0.30
C LYS A 235 -23.68 10.05 -0.84
N ILE A 236 -24.74 9.38 -1.25
CA ILE A 236 -24.68 8.57 -2.49
C ILE A 236 -24.41 9.54 -3.64
N PRO A 237 -23.36 9.32 -4.45
CA PRO A 237 -23.08 10.19 -5.56
C PRO A 237 -24.29 10.25 -6.50
N SER A 238 -24.75 11.46 -6.77
CA SER A 238 -25.81 11.64 -7.78
C SER A 238 -25.26 11.12 -9.11
N VAL A 239 -25.94 10.12 -9.65
CA VAL A 239 -25.64 9.70 -11.02
C VAL A 239 -25.99 10.89 -11.90
N LYS A 240 -24.99 11.57 -12.45
CA LYS A 240 -25.17 12.56 -13.51
C LYS A 240 -25.78 11.84 -14.72
N ASN A 241 -27.06 11.61 -14.66
CA ASN A 241 -27.80 11.05 -15.75
C ASN A 241 -28.40 12.24 -16.49
N ASN A 242 -28.02 12.45 -17.73
CA ASN A 242 -28.63 13.42 -18.64
C ASN A 242 -30.18 13.38 -18.60
N LYS A 243 -30.74 12.27 -18.11
CA LYS A 243 -32.17 12.09 -17.93
C LYS A 243 -32.76 12.90 -16.76
N TYR A 244 -32.04 13.04 -15.60
CA TYR A 244 -32.54 13.84 -14.46
C TYR A 244 -32.40 15.35 -14.71
N ILE A 245 -31.29 15.75 -15.31
CA ILE A 245 -31.14 17.15 -15.78
C ILE A 245 -32.27 17.45 -16.76
N ARG A 246 -32.57 16.52 -17.68
CA ARG A 246 -33.67 16.62 -18.65
C ARG A 246 -35.05 16.60 -17.98
N GLU A 247 -35.27 15.78 -16.95
CA GLU A 247 -36.52 15.78 -16.17
C GLU A 247 -36.70 17.08 -15.37
N GLY A 248 -35.67 17.62 -14.76
CA GLY A 248 -35.69 18.92 -14.09
C GLY A 248 -35.90 20.08 -15.05
N GLU A 249 -35.27 20.06 -16.21
CA GLU A 249 -35.53 20.99 -17.31
C GLU A 249 -36.96 20.90 -17.81
N ILE A 250 -37.52 19.69 -17.96
CA ILE A 250 -38.91 19.45 -18.38
C ILE A 250 -39.88 20.00 -17.36
N VAL A 251 -39.67 19.71 -16.06
CA VAL A 251 -40.51 20.26 -14.98
C VAL A 251 -40.44 21.77 -14.95
N GLY A 252 -39.24 22.36 -15.10
CA GLY A 252 -39.06 23.81 -15.21
C GLY A 252 -39.83 24.41 -16.41
N ARG A 253 -39.76 23.78 -17.56
CA ARG A 253 -40.51 24.19 -18.76
C ARG A 253 -42.03 24.11 -18.56
N ILE A 254 -42.53 23.03 -17.91
CA ILE A 254 -43.95 22.88 -17.57
C ILE A 254 -44.40 23.98 -16.61
N ILE A 255 -43.65 24.27 -15.56
CA ILE A 255 -43.97 25.34 -14.59
C ILE A 255 -43.99 26.71 -15.27
N ASN A 256 -42.98 27.01 -16.09
CA ASN A 256 -42.94 28.27 -16.82
C ASN A 256 -44.15 28.41 -17.78
N GLN A 257 -44.53 27.33 -18.45
CA GLN A 257 -45.72 27.32 -19.28
C GLN A 257 -47.00 27.54 -18.47
N LEU A 258 -47.10 26.92 -17.27
CA LEU A 258 -48.25 27.10 -16.37
C LEU A 258 -48.30 28.49 -15.71
N LYS A 259 -47.17 29.19 -15.61
CA LYS A 259 -47.13 30.60 -15.19
C LYS A 259 -47.70 31.55 -16.26
N GLU A 260 -47.56 31.19 -17.52
CA GLU A 260 -48.10 31.97 -18.64
C GLU A 260 -49.58 31.64 -18.93
N ASN A 261 -49.94 30.38 -18.97
CA ASN A 261 -51.29 29.89 -19.28
C ASN A 261 -51.55 28.52 -18.67
N ASP A 262 -52.82 28.21 -18.40
CA ASP A 262 -53.25 26.87 -18.00
C ASP A 262 -52.92 25.83 -19.08
N LEU A 263 -52.42 24.66 -18.68
CA LEU A 263 -51.99 23.62 -19.59
C LEU A 263 -53.09 22.57 -19.79
N LYS A 264 -53.48 22.36 -21.03
CA LYS A 264 -54.34 21.22 -21.42
C LYS A 264 -53.48 20.03 -21.77
N THR A 265 -53.69 18.90 -21.09
CA THR A 265 -52.83 17.69 -21.21
C THR A 265 -52.84 17.07 -22.62
N LEU A 266 -53.83 17.30 -23.46
CA LEU A 266 -53.93 16.74 -24.81
C LEU A 266 -53.44 17.68 -25.92
N GLU A 267 -53.17 18.92 -25.61
CA GLU A 267 -52.68 19.92 -26.58
C GLU A 267 -51.43 20.57 -26.01
N PRO A 268 -50.24 19.91 -26.10
CA PRO A 268 -49.01 20.53 -25.70
C PRO A 268 -48.76 21.78 -26.55
N THR A 269 -48.40 22.87 -25.89
CA THR A 269 -48.04 24.11 -26.56
C THR A 269 -46.74 23.95 -27.35
N GLU A 270 -46.43 24.83 -28.29
CA GLU A 270 -45.20 24.82 -29.09
C GLU A 270 -43.94 24.66 -28.23
N LYS A 271 -43.95 25.17 -26.99
CA LYS A 271 -42.84 25.09 -26.04
C LYS A 271 -42.62 23.69 -25.43
N LEU A 272 -43.57 22.76 -25.59
CA LEU A 272 -43.53 21.40 -25.02
C LEU A 272 -43.65 20.30 -26.07
N GLN A 273 -43.70 20.63 -27.37
CA GLN A 273 -43.94 19.67 -28.46
C GLN A 273 -42.84 18.61 -28.60
N ASP A 274 -41.63 18.89 -28.18
CA ASP A 274 -40.49 17.99 -28.21
C ASP A 274 -40.46 17.01 -27.03
N ILE A 275 -41.42 17.11 -26.09
CA ILE A 275 -41.47 16.28 -24.88
C ILE A 275 -42.55 15.22 -25.05
N PRO A 276 -42.22 13.92 -24.87
CA PRO A 276 -43.24 12.85 -24.95
C PRO A 276 -44.40 13.09 -23.97
N TYR A 277 -45.62 12.87 -24.44
CA TYR A 277 -46.85 13.06 -23.66
C TYR A 277 -46.82 12.37 -22.28
N GLU A 278 -46.38 11.12 -22.20
CA GLU A 278 -46.29 10.38 -20.94
C GLU A 278 -45.28 11.02 -19.94
N THR A 279 -44.24 11.65 -20.43
CA THR A 279 -43.29 12.39 -19.60
C THR A 279 -43.93 13.63 -19.00
N ILE A 280 -44.67 14.41 -19.78
CA ILE A 280 -45.42 15.57 -19.30
C ILE A 280 -46.46 15.15 -18.26
N ARG A 281 -47.21 14.08 -18.55
CA ARG A 281 -48.21 13.52 -17.65
C ARG A 281 -47.62 13.07 -16.32
N HIS A 282 -46.46 12.40 -16.34
CA HIS A 282 -45.76 11.97 -15.15
C HIS A 282 -45.31 13.17 -14.30
N SER A 283 -44.67 14.16 -14.91
CA SER A 283 -44.23 15.37 -14.24
C SER A 283 -45.38 16.16 -13.61
N LEU A 284 -46.52 16.28 -14.31
CA LEU A 284 -47.72 16.91 -13.77
C LEU A 284 -48.32 16.14 -12.59
N LYS A 285 -48.20 14.81 -12.56
CA LYS A 285 -48.63 13.99 -11.43
C LYS A 285 -47.79 14.25 -10.19
N VAL A 286 -46.47 14.32 -10.35
CA VAL A 286 -45.52 14.67 -9.25
C VAL A 286 -45.83 16.06 -8.70
N LEU A 287 -46.04 17.06 -9.59
CA LEU A 287 -46.39 18.42 -9.18
C LEU A 287 -47.75 18.52 -8.47
N LEU A 288 -48.69 17.59 -8.79
CA LEU A 288 -49.97 17.49 -8.10
C LEU A 288 -49.80 16.91 -6.67
N GLU A 289 -48.99 15.88 -6.51
CA GLU A 289 -48.69 15.28 -5.22
C GLU A 289 -47.97 16.29 -4.30
N GLU A 290 -47.16 17.19 -4.85
CA GLU A 290 -46.49 18.29 -4.13
C GLU A 290 -47.39 19.54 -3.92
N ASN A 291 -48.65 19.50 -4.27
CA ASN A 291 -49.58 20.65 -4.20
C ASN A 291 -49.10 21.91 -4.94
N VAL A 292 -48.36 21.74 -6.02
CA VAL A 292 -47.86 22.83 -6.88
C VAL A 292 -48.89 23.16 -7.95
N VAL A 293 -49.60 22.14 -8.45
CA VAL A 293 -50.64 22.27 -9.47
C VAL A 293 -51.92 21.61 -8.98
N THR A 294 -53.03 22.06 -9.53
CA THR A 294 -54.34 21.36 -9.42
C THR A 294 -54.86 21.01 -10.80
N LYS A 295 -55.80 20.08 -10.85
CA LYS A 295 -56.46 19.68 -12.10
C LYS A 295 -57.94 19.99 -12.08
N LYS A 296 -58.46 20.57 -13.17
CA LYS A 296 -59.86 20.81 -13.39
C LYS A 296 -60.31 19.96 -14.57
N GLY A 297 -61.25 19.02 -14.33
CA GLY A 297 -61.80 18.21 -15.40
C GLY A 297 -62.82 18.99 -16.24
N ILE A 298 -62.75 18.91 -17.58
CA ILE A 298 -63.74 19.43 -18.47
C ILE A 298 -64.58 18.24 -19.03
N TYR A 299 -65.87 18.28 -18.82
CA TYR A 299 -66.81 17.38 -19.51
C TYR A 299 -67.23 18.02 -20.86
N LEU A 300 -66.80 17.43 -21.97
CA LEU A 300 -67.36 17.78 -23.28
C LEU A 300 -68.71 17.10 -23.41
N LYS A 301 -69.78 17.88 -23.47
CA LYS A 301 -71.12 17.41 -23.79
C LYS A 301 -71.15 16.93 -25.25
N GLY A 302 -71.39 15.63 -25.46
CA GLY A 302 -71.77 15.08 -26.76
C GLY A 302 -70.77 14.17 -27.43
N LYS A 303 -70.81 12.91 -27.07
CA LYS A 303 -70.78 11.64 -27.83
C LYS A 303 -70.33 10.51 -26.91
N ARG A 304 -71.17 9.48 -26.81
CA ARG A 304 -70.85 8.22 -26.17
C ARG A 304 -69.73 7.58 -26.98
N HIS A 305 -68.52 7.68 -26.49
CA HIS A 305 -67.40 6.77 -26.80
C HIS A 305 -66.94 6.12 -25.52
N THR A 306 -67.03 4.84 -25.50
CA THR A 306 -66.42 3.95 -24.50
C THR A 306 -64.90 4.12 -24.51
N GLY A 307 -64.38 4.85 -23.52
CA GLY A 307 -62.94 5.15 -23.35
C GLY A 307 -62.82 6.54 -22.77
N ALA A 308 -62.64 6.65 -21.44
CA ALA A 308 -62.62 7.92 -20.75
C ALA A 308 -61.32 8.68 -21.02
N ASN A 309 -61.23 9.40 -22.11
CA ASN A 309 -60.26 10.48 -22.30
C ASN A 309 -60.77 11.73 -21.60
N LYS A 310 -60.52 11.86 -20.30
CA LYS A 310 -60.74 13.10 -19.55
C LYS A 310 -59.64 14.05 -19.92
N ASN A 311 -59.90 15.08 -20.70
CA ASN A 311 -59.05 16.25 -20.86
C ASN A 311 -58.98 16.96 -19.51
N ASN A 312 -57.85 16.92 -18.84
CA ASN A 312 -57.62 17.69 -17.62
C ASN A 312 -56.93 19.00 -17.97
N ILE A 313 -57.43 20.10 -17.40
CA ILE A 313 -56.70 21.37 -17.38
C ILE A 313 -55.88 21.40 -16.08
N TRP A 314 -54.62 21.70 -16.22
CA TRP A 314 -53.71 21.84 -15.10
C TRP A 314 -53.51 23.32 -14.81
N ILE A 315 -53.66 23.68 -13.55
CA ILE A 315 -53.59 25.07 -13.07
C ILE A 315 -52.51 25.15 -12.00
N LEU A 316 -51.60 26.13 -12.13
CA LEU A 316 -50.56 26.39 -11.15
C LEU A 316 -51.16 27.08 -9.92
N ILE A 317 -51.11 26.45 -8.74
CA ILE A 317 -51.59 27.03 -7.49
C ILE A 317 -50.46 27.74 -6.74
N ASN A 318 -49.25 27.23 -6.80
CA ASN A 318 -48.09 27.84 -6.19
C ASN A 318 -47.23 28.59 -7.23
N LYS A 319 -47.53 29.87 -7.46
CA LYS A 319 -46.83 30.72 -8.44
C LYS A 319 -45.38 30.99 -8.09
N ASN A 320 -44.98 30.84 -6.81
CA ASN A 320 -43.63 31.09 -6.32
C ASN A 320 -42.82 29.77 -6.19
N TYR A 321 -43.35 28.65 -6.69
CA TYR A 321 -42.67 27.39 -6.66
C TYR A 321 -41.43 27.43 -7.56
N GLU A 322 -40.28 27.21 -6.97
CA GLU A 322 -39.02 26.95 -7.68
C GLU A 322 -38.71 25.46 -7.56
N PHE A 323 -38.53 24.83 -8.71
CA PHE A 323 -38.12 23.44 -8.75
C PHE A 323 -36.70 23.31 -8.22
N ASN A 324 -36.55 22.67 -7.06
CA ASN A 324 -35.26 22.46 -6.46
C ASN A 324 -34.74 21.06 -6.79
N LEU A 325 -33.73 20.98 -7.65
CA LEU A 325 -33.01 19.73 -7.97
C LEU A 325 -32.46 19.04 -6.73
N ASP A 326 -32.15 19.79 -5.67
CA ASP A 326 -31.61 19.25 -4.42
C ASP A 326 -32.63 18.36 -3.67
N LYS A 327 -33.94 18.53 -3.91
CA LYS A 327 -34.99 17.66 -3.35
C LYS A 327 -35.01 16.23 -3.94
N MET A 328 -34.32 16.00 -5.06
CA MET A 328 -34.17 14.68 -5.68
C MET A 328 -32.94 13.91 -5.17
N GLU A 329 -32.07 14.55 -4.38
CA GLU A 329 -30.95 13.87 -3.74
C GLU A 329 -31.42 13.12 -2.49
N LEU A 330 -30.91 11.90 -2.34
CA LEU A 330 -31.11 11.16 -1.09
C LEU A 330 -30.48 11.93 0.08
N PRO A 331 -31.12 11.98 1.25
CA PRO A 331 -30.54 12.64 2.40
C PRO A 331 -29.21 11.97 2.79
N PRO A 332 -28.28 12.71 3.40
CA PRO A 332 -27.03 12.14 3.92
C PRO A 332 -27.34 11.01 4.92
N ILE A 333 -26.62 9.90 4.78
CA ILE A 333 -26.77 8.70 5.63
C ILE A 333 -25.64 8.72 6.66
N GLU A 334 -25.95 8.42 7.94
CA GLU A 334 -24.90 8.22 8.95
C GLU A 334 -23.86 7.19 8.48
N MET A 335 -22.58 7.53 8.58
CA MET A 335 -21.50 6.69 8.05
C MET A 335 -21.50 5.30 8.65
N ASP A 336 -21.69 5.16 9.96
CA ASP A 336 -21.72 3.87 10.64
C ASP A 336 -22.83 2.96 10.12
N LEU A 337 -24.00 3.53 9.87
CA LEU A 337 -25.13 2.81 9.31
C LEU A 337 -24.88 2.43 7.83
N TRP A 338 -24.33 3.38 7.08
CA TRP A 338 -23.99 3.15 5.67
C TRP A 338 -22.97 2.04 5.48
N VAL A 339 -21.87 2.06 6.26
CA VAL A 339 -20.82 1.05 6.10
C VAL A 339 -21.28 -0.33 6.55
N LYS A 340 -22.16 -0.44 7.57
CA LYS A 340 -22.81 -1.73 7.92
C LYS A 340 -23.62 -2.28 6.76
N PHE A 341 -24.49 -1.46 6.20
CA PHE A 341 -25.31 -1.82 5.03
C PHE A 341 -24.43 -2.23 3.85
N LEU A 342 -23.43 -1.42 3.52
CA LEU A 342 -22.52 -1.68 2.40
C LEU A 342 -21.71 -2.97 2.62
N GLY A 343 -21.23 -3.24 3.83
CA GLY A 343 -20.53 -4.46 4.18
C GLY A 343 -21.40 -5.70 3.95
N PHE A 344 -22.63 -5.67 4.43
CA PHE A 344 -23.58 -6.76 4.23
C PHE A 344 -23.97 -6.91 2.75
N TRP A 345 -24.22 -5.81 2.03
CA TRP A 345 -24.53 -5.85 0.62
C TRP A 345 -23.36 -6.40 -0.23
N LEU A 346 -22.12 -6.05 0.09
CA LEU A 346 -20.95 -6.58 -0.60
C LEU A 346 -20.81 -8.10 -0.41
N ALA A 347 -21.22 -8.63 0.74
CA ALA A 347 -21.28 -10.08 0.99
C ALA A 347 -22.44 -10.73 0.23
N GLU A 348 -23.67 -10.34 0.50
CA GLU A 348 -24.89 -11.07 0.15
C GLU A 348 -25.79 -10.35 -0.86
N GLY A 349 -25.39 -9.16 -1.30
CA GLY A 349 -26.24 -8.32 -2.14
C GLY A 349 -25.98 -8.46 -3.63
N SER A 350 -26.96 -8.05 -4.41
CA SER A 350 -26.88 -7.82 -5.86
C SER A 350 -27.60 -6.55 -6.26
N ALA A 351 -27.16 -5.91 -7.34
CA ALA A 351 -27.80 -4.74 -7.93
C ALA A 351 -27.85 -4.92 -9.45
N TYR A 352 -29.02 -4.67 -10.04
CA TYR A 352 -29.24 -4.84 -11.48
C TYR A 352 -30.48 -4.05 -11.95
N ILE A 353 -30.57 -3.86 -13.25
CA ILE A 353 -31.76 -3.30 -13.90
C ILE A 353 -32.59 -4.46 -14.42
N SER A 354 -33.88 -4.52 -14.05
CA SER A 354 -34.83 -5.54 -14.54
C SER A 354 -35.12 -5.37 -16.04
N GLN A 355 -35.75 -6.35 -16.63
CA GLN A 355 -36.23 -6.26 -18.04
C GLN A 355 -37.23 -5.12 -18.22
N ASP A 356 -38.01 -4.81 -17.18
CA ASP A 356 -39.01 -3.74 -17.18
C ASP A 356 -38.39 -2.36 -16.88
N GLY A 357 -37.07 -2.28 -16.67
CA GLY A 357 -36.35 -1.04 -16.43
C GLY A 357 -36.25 -0.61 -14.97
N ASP A 358 -36.71 -1.42 -14.02
CA ASP A 358 -36.59 -1.14 -12.58
C ASP A 358 -35.16 -1.32 -12.06
N TYR A 359 -34.72 -0.39 -11.23
CA TYR A 359 -33.43 -0.38 -10.58
C TYR A 359 -33.49 -1.12 -9.24
N ILE A 360 -33.10 -2.39 -9.25
CA ILE A 360 -33.31 -3.33 -8.15
C ILE A 360 -32.04 -3.57 -7.38
N VAL A 361 -32.11 -3.42 -6.05
CA VAL A 361 -31.08 -3.87 -5.11
C VAL A 361 -31.68 -4.99 -4.27
N LYS A 362 -31.00 -6.12 -4.21
CA LYS A 362 -31.40 -7.27 -3.38
C LYS A 362 -30.38 -7.52 -2.30
N LEU A 363 -30.87 -7.93 -1.14
CA LEU A 363 -30.12 -8.48 -0.01
C LEU A 363 -30.71 -9.87 0.28
N ALA A 364 -29.89 -10.91 0.31
CA ALA A 364 -30.35 -12.29 0.52
C ALA A 364 -29.67 -12.89 1.76
N ASN A 365 -30.47 -13.57 2.60
CA ASN A 365 -29.94 -14.40 3.69
C ASN A 365 -31.05 -15.39 4.12
N PHE A 366 -30.65 -16.53 4.69
CA PHE A 366 -31.60 -17.55 5.17
C PHE A 366 -31.76 -17.53 6.70
N ASP A 367 -30.90 -16.82 7.43
CA ASP A 367 -30.99 -16.71 8.88
C ASP A 367 -31.94 -15.57 9.27
N LYS A 368 -33.06 -15.95 9.92
CA LYS A 368 -34.08 -14.99 10.38
C LYS A 368 -33.57 -13.95 11.38
N LYS A 369 -32.55 -14.31 12.19
CA LYS A 369 -31.96 -13.36 13.14
C LYS A 369 -31.18 -12.27 12.40
N ILE A 370 -30.38 -12.67 11.42
CA ILE A 370 -29.64 -11.75 10.55
C ILE A 370 -30.62 -10.85 9.79
N LEU A 371 -31.68 -11.43 9.19
CA LEU A 371 -32.70 -10.64 8.49
C LEU A 371 -33.37 -9.60 9.40
N ASN A 372 -33.70 -9.96 10.64
CA ASN A 372 -34.30 -9.01 11.58
C ASN A 372 -33.34 -7.86 11.94
N GLU A 373 -32.06 -8.15 12.07
CA GLU A 373 -31.05 -7.14 12.32
C GLU A 373 -30.86 -6.19 11.12
N VAL A 374 -30.75 -6.74 9.93
CA VAL A 374 -30.64 -5.98 8.67
C VAL A 374 -31.89 -5.10 8.48
N GLU A 375 -33.08 -5.60 8.81
CA GLU A 375 -34.32 -4.81 8.74
C GLU A 375 -34.29 -3.59 9.67
N ASN A 376 -33.70 -3.72 10.88
CA ASN A 376 -33.55 -2.60 11.79
C ASN A 376 -32.60 -1.51 11.23
N TRP A 377 -31.63 -1.89 10.37
CA TRP A 377 -30.83 -0.91 9.65
C TRP A 377 -31.61 -0.27 8.51
N LEU A 378 -32.34 -1.07 7.71
CA LEU A 378 -33.16 -0.60 6.58
C LEU A 378 -34.23 0.41 7.02
N LYS A 379 -34.86 0.23 8.21
CA LYS A 379 -35.80 1.19 8.80
C LYS A 379 -35.22 2.59 9.05
N LYS A 380 -33.90 2.68 9.20
CA LYS A 380 -33.19 3.96 9.44
C LYS A 380 -32.59 4.55 8.15
N LEU A 381 -32.60 3.78 7.05
CA LEU A 381 -32.09 4.20 5.76
C LEU A 381 -33.20 4.89 4.95
N PRO A 382 -32.87 5.86 4.07
CA PRO A 382 -33.86 6.59 3.31
C PRO A 382 -34.33 5.82 2.05
N PHE A 383 -34.58 4.51 2.21
CA PHE A 383 -35.01 3.63 1.11
C PHE A 383 -36.27 2.89 1.50
N ASN A 384 -37.24 2.85 0.59
CA ASN A 384 -38.35 1.92 0.68
C ASN A 384 -37.89 0.50 0.32
N TYR A 385 -38.28 -0.48 1.10
CA TYR A 385 -37.89 -1.87 0.89
C TYR A 385 -39.10 -2.80 1.02
N PHE A 386 -39.02 -3.94 0.36
CA PHE A 386 -39.95 -5.05 0.47
C PHE A 386 -39.24 -6.23 1.13
N ARG A 387 -39.82 -6.76 2.23
CA ARG A 387 -39.30 -7.96 2.88
C ARG A 387 -39.86 -9.20 2.21
N THR A 388 -39.01 -10.20 1.96
CA THR A 388 -39.35 -11.55 1.53
C THR A 388 -38.92 -12.56 2.60
N GLU A 389 -39.26 -13.84 2.42
CA GLU A 389 -38.82 -14.90 3.35
C GLU A 389 -37.26 -15.03 3.41
N THR A 390 -36.58 -14.71 2.32
CA THR A 390 -35.13 -14.93 2.14
C THR A 390 -34.35 -13.63 1.94
N GLY A 391 -34.93 -12.46 2.28
CA GLY A 391 -34.20 -11.22 2.13
C GLY A 391 -35.04 -9.97 1.92
N PHE A 392 -34.44 -8.97 1.28
CA PHE A 392 -35.05 -7.66 1.01
C PHE A 392 -34.84 -7.26 -0.44
N THR A 393 -35.82 -6.54 -0.98
CA THR A 393 -35.74 -5.89 -2.29
C THR A 393 -35.94 -4.39 -2.10
N ILE A 394 -35.06 -3.58 -2.65
CA ILE A 394 -35.13 -2.12 -2.67
C ILE A 394 -35.17 -1.69 -4.11
N ILE A 395 -36.18 -0.88 -4.47
CA ILE A 395 -36.30 -0.27 -5.80
C ILE A 395 -35.89 1.18 -5.66
N ASN A 396 -34.62 1.48 -6.01
CA ASN A 396 -34.07 2.83 -5.87
C ASN A 396 -32.95 3.04 -6.89
N LYS A 397 -33.18 3.96 -7.83
CA LYS A 397 -32.25 4.18 -8.94
C LYS A 397 -30.87 4.72 -8.48
N PRO A 398 -30.75 5.80 -7.68
CA PRO A 398 -29.45 6.27 -7.18
C PRO A 398 -28.66 5.18 -6.46
N LEU A 399 -29.29 4.46 -5.53
CA LEU A 399 -28.64 3.38 -4.78
C LEU A 399 -28.18 2.25 -5.71
N CYS A 400 -29.06 1.76 -6.58
CA CYS A 400 -28.76 0.68 -7.51
C CYS A 400 -27.59 1.05 -8.44
N SER A 401 -27.65 2.24 -9.05
CA SER A 401 -26.60 2.73 -9.95
C SER A 401 -25.25 2.87 -9.22
N TYR A 402 -25.26 3.33 -7.97
CA TYR A 402 -24.04 3.39 -7.15
C TYR A 402 -23.49 1.99 -6.86
N LEU A 403 -24.35 1.04 -6.52
CA LEU A 403 -23.91 -0.31 -6.13
C LEU A 403 -23.48 -1.17 -7.34
N MET A 404 -24.05 -0.95 -8.52
CA MET A 404 -23.67 -1.68 -9.74
C MET A 404 -22.19 -1.48 -10.14
N GLN A 405 -21.54 -0.38 -9.75
CA GLN A 405 -20.13 -0.15 -10.05
C GLN A 405 -19.19 -1.19 -9.40
N PHE A 406 -19.63 -1.86 -8.36
CA PHE A 406 -18.83 -2.88 -7.67
C PHE A 406 -18.84 -4.24 -8.36
N GLY A 407 -19.58 -4.40 -9.46
CA GLY A 407 -19.60 -5.60 -10.28
C GLY A 407 -20.29 -6.80 -9.62
N HIS A 408 -20.00 -7.97 -10.17
CA HIS A 408 -20.52 -9.26 -9.68
C HIS A 408 -19.61 -9.89 -8.63
N ALA A 409 -20.02 -11.00 -8.02
CA ALA A 409 -19.37 -11.63 -6.87
C ALA A 409 -17.83 -11.75 -6.95
N ARG A 410 -17.24 -11.99 -8.14
CA ARG A 410 -15.80 -12.10 -8.34
C ARG A 410 -15.08 -10.78 -8.56
N GLU A 411 -15.82 -9.75 -8.91
CA GLU A 411 -15.33 -8.42 -9.26
C GLU A 411 -15.44 -7.46 -8.07
N LYS A 412 -16.31 -7.77 -7.10
CA LYS A 412 -16.56 -6.93 -5.92
C LYS A 412 -15.27 -6.55 -5.21
N TYR A 413 -15.23 -5.30 -4.77
CA TYR A 413 -14.13 -4.69 -4.03
C TYR A 413 -14.66 -3.71 -2.98
N ILE A 414 -13.82 -3.33 -2.03
CA ILE A 414 -14.18 -2.33 -1.02
C ILE A 414 -13.81 -0.93 -1.55
N PRO A 415 -14.75 0.04 -1.55
CA PRO A 415 -14.45 1.40 -1.98
C PRO A 415 -13.32 2.04 -1.17
N GLU A 416 -12.52 2.86 -1.84
CA GLU A 416 -11.33 3.46 -1.22
C GLU A 416 -11.67 4.32 0.01
N PHE A 417 -12.80 5.05 0.01
CA PHE A 417 -13.20 5.86 1.16
C PHE A 417 -13.36 5.02 2.45
N VAL A 418 -13.83 3.75 2.36
CA VAL A 418 -13.96 2.86 3.52
C VAL A 418 -12.59 2.55 4.12
N LYS A 419 -11.56 2.42 3.28
CA LYS A 419 -10.19 2.17 3.73
C LYS A 419 -9.55 3.37 4.44
N GLN A 420 -10.09 4.57 4.23
CA GLN A 420 -9.64 5.81 4.87
C GLN A 420 -10.34 6.09 6.20
N LEU A 421 -11.38 5.35 6.58
CA LEU A 421 -12.14 5.53 7.81
C LEU A 421 -11.31 5.16 9.06
N PRO A 422 -11.68 5.67 10.24
CA PRO A 422 -11.07 5.26 11.50
C PRO A 422 -11.45 3.82 11.86
N PRO A 423 -10.67 3.15 12.73
CA PRO A 423 -10.88 1.75 13.10
C PRO A 423 -12.32 1.42 13.53
N GLU A 424 -12.97 2.32 14.26
CA GLU A 424 -14.33 2.07 14.76
C GLU A 424 -15.36 1.98 13.62
N GLN A 425 -15.27 2.86 12.64
CA GLN A 425 -16.12 2.81 11.45
C GLN A 425 -15.81 1.63 10.55
N ILE A 426 -14.53 1.28 10.40
CA ILE A 426 -14.10 0.07 9.68
C ILE A 426 -14.67 -1.19 10.36
N LYS A 427 -14.69 -1.26 11.70
CA LYS A 427 -15.30 -2.39 12.44
C LYS A 427 -16.80 -2.54 12.14
N GLN A 428 -17.53 -1.43 11.95
CA GLN A 428 -18.94 -1.49 11.54
C GLN A 428 -19.11 -2.11 10.14
N PHE A 429 -18.23 -1.74 9.19
CA PHE A 429 -18.21 -2.38 7.88
C PHE A 429 -17.91 -3.88 7.96
N LEU A 430 -16.86 -4.25 8.69
CA LEU A 430 -16.46 -5.65 8.90
C LEU A 430 -17.55 -6.47 9.60
N TYR A 431 -18.29 -5.84 10.50
CA TYR A 431 -19.46 -6.47 11.15
C TYR A 431 -20.57 -6.77 10.13
N GLY A 432 -20.94 -5.79 9.32
CA GLY A 432 -21.92 -6.02 8.25
C GLY A 432 -21.51 -7.15 7.29
N PHE A 433 -20.24 -7.18 6.88
CA PHE A 433 -19.70 -8.24 6.03
C PHE A 433 -19.68 -9.62 6.74
N MET A 434 -19.41 -9.64 8.07
CA MET A 434 -19.41 -10.87 8.87
C MET A 434 -20.77 -11.57 8.90
N LEU A 435 -21.86 -10.81 8.91
CA LEU A 435 -23.22 -11.37 8.92
C LEU A 435 -23.59 -12.06 7.60
N GLY A 436 -22.93 -11.72 6.49
CA GLY A 436 -23.10 -12.38 5.20
C GLY A 436 -22.07 -13.50 4.99
N ASP A 437 -20.93 -13.13 4.45
CA ASP A 437 -19.84 -14.05 4.04
C ASP A 437 -18.84 -14.39 5.18
N GLY A 438 -19.24 -14.17 6.43
CA GLY A 438 -18.41 -14.44 7.60
C GLY A 438 -18.83 -15.68 8.41
N ASN A 439 -17.88 -16.14 9.24
CA ASN A 439 -18.14 -17.12 10.30
C ASN A 439 -17.54 -16.58 11.60
N SER A 440 -18.39 -16.15 12.52
CA SER A 440 -17.98 -15.52 13.78
C SER A 440 -17.29 -16.47 14.75
N GLU A 441 -17.65 -17.77 14.74
CA GLU A 441 -17.04 -18.78 15.62
C GLU A 441 -15.58 -19.04 15.24
N THR A 442 -15.29 -19.11 13.94
CA THR A 442 -13.94 -19.35 13.41
C THR A 442 -13.16 -18.07 13.13
N GLU A 443 -13.79 -16.89 13.30
CA GLU A 443 -13.25 -15.58 12.94
C GLU A 443 -12.70 -15.55 11.51
N THR A 444 -13.53 -15.94 10.54
CA THR A 444 -13.11 -16.03 9.13
C THR A 444 -14.11 -15.35 8.20
N TYR A 445 -13.58 -14.72 7.15
CA TYR A 445 -14.34 -14.33 5.97
C TYR A 445 -14.04 -15.26 4.80
N THR A 446 -14.99 -15.41 3.90
CA THR A 446 -14.80 -16.20 2.66
C THR A 446 -15.34 -15.38 1.49
N THR A 447 -14.58 -15.24 0.43
CA THR A 447 -15.00 -14.53 -0.78
C THR A 447 -14.41 -15.16 -2.04
N SER A 448 -15.09 -15.03 -3.16
CA SER A 448 -14.58 -15.44 -4.47
C SER A 448 -13.78 -14.35 -5.18
N SER A 449 -13.84 -13.11 -4.70
CA SER A 449 -13.08 -11.99 -5.24
C SER A 449 -11.70 -11.88 -4.55
N LYS A 450 -10.63 -11.92 -5.37
CA LYS A 450 -9.26 -11.68 -4.88
C LYS A 450 -9.11 -10.27 -4.34
N LYS A 451 -9.67 -9.29 -5.05
CA LYS A 451 -9.61 -7.88 -4.66
C LYS A 451 -10.32 -7.65 -3.33
N MET A 452 -11.53 -8.23 -3.14
CA MET A 452 -12.26 -8.19 -1.87
C MET A 452 -11.44 -8.82 -0.73
N ALA A 453 -10.78 -9.96 -0.97
CA ALA A 453 -9.96 -10.63 0.04
C ALA A 453 -8.77 -9.76 0.45
N ASP A 454 -8.15 -9.08 -0.50
CA ASP A 454 -7.03 -8.16 -0.26
C ASP A 454 -7.46 -6.93 0.51
N ASP A 455 -8.60 -6.34 0.14
CA ASP A 455 -9.19 -5.17 0.79
C ASP A 455 -9.62 -5.50 2.24
N LEU A 456 -10.27 -6.66 2.46
CA LEU A 456 -10.62 -7.14 3.81
C LEU A 456 -9.37 -7.32 4.67
N GLN A 457 -8.30 -7.88 4.12
CA GLN A 457 -7.04 -8.04 4.84
C GLN A 457 -6.47 -6.69 5.28
N GLU A 458 -6.47 -5.69 4.42
CA GLU A 458 -6.04 -4.32 4.73
C GLU A 458 -6.89 -3.71 5.86
N LEU A 459 -8.23 -3.81 5.78
CA LEU A 459 -9.14 -3.28 6.81
C LEU A 459 -8.93 -3.94 8.16
N ILE A 460 -8.71 -5.26 8.19
CA ILE A 460 -8.45 -6.00 9.44
C ILE A 460 -7.20 -5.45 10.14
N PHE A 461 -6.14 -5.17 9.38
CA PHE A 461 -4.92 -4.59 9.94
C PHE A 461 -5.14 -3.15 10.44
N LYS A 462 -5.92 -2.35 9.72
CA LYS A 462 -6.31 -0.99 10.16
C LYS A 462 -7.14 -0.97 11.44
N CYS A 463 -7.81 -2.09 11.77
CA CYS A 463 -8.48 -2.27 13.07
C CYS A 463 -7.54 -2.71 14.20
N GLY A 464 -6.23 -2.79 13.99
CA GLY A 464 -5.26 -3.30 14.96
C GLY A 464 -5.30 -4.82 15.14
N TRP A 465 -5.94 -5.55 14.23
CA TRP A 465 -5.97 -7.02 14.20
C TRP A 465 -4.97 -7.53 13.16
N ALA A 466 -4.81 -8.83 13.10
CA ALA A 466 -3.96 -9.46 12.10
C ALA A 466 -4.75 -10.49 11.29
N SER A 467 -4.32 -10.75 10.06
CA SER A 467 -4.96 -11.77 9.23
C SER A 467 -3.98 -12.48 8.31
N ILE A 468 -4.42 -13.65 7.84
CA ILE A 468 -3.78 -14.40 6.75
C ILE A 468 -4.84 -14.80 5.72
N ILE A 469 -4.48 -14.73 4.44
CA ILE A 469 -5.32 -15.21 3.34
C ILE A 469 -4.85 -16.60 2.94
N ARG A 470 -5.81 -17.52 2.72
CA ARG A 470 -5.58 -18.82 2.10
C ARG A 470 -6.42 -18.95 0.86
N THR A 471 -5.80 -19.32 -0.24
CA THR A 471 -6.50 -19.69 -1.48
C THR A 471 -6.90 -21.15 -1.38
N ILE A 472 -8.18 -21.43 -1.61
CA ILE A 472 -8.76 -22.78 -1.57
C ILE A 472 -9.34 -23.08 -2.95
N ASN A 473 -8.92 -24.18 -3.54
CA ASN A 473 -9.54 -24.68 -4.76
C ASN A 473 -10.81 -25.47 -4.38
N VAL A 474 -11.96 -24.96 -4.80
CA VAL A 474 -13.25 -25.59 -4.52
C VAL A 474 -13.52 -26.63 -5.60
N LYS A 475 -13.64 -27.89 -5.21
CA LYS A 475 -14.08 -28.96 -6.12
C LYS A 475 -15.59 -28.90 -6.31
N PRO A 476 -16.11 -29.33 -7.48
CA PRO A 476 -17.55 -29.50 -7.67
C PRO A 476 -18.13 -30.39 -6.56
N HIS A 477 -19.27 -29.98 -6.01
CA HIS A 477 -19.95 -30.74 -4.95
C HIS A 477 -21.47 -30.63 -5.10
N LYS A 478 -22.20 -31.56 -4.50
CA LYS A 478 -23.67 -31.56 -4.54
C LYS A 478 -24.22 -31.01 -3.22
N ILE A 479 -25.14 -30.04 -3.30
CA ILE A 479 -25.92 -29.58 -2.15
C ILE A 479 -27.38 -29.87 -2.42
N LYS A 480 -28.04 -30.64 -1.56
CA LYS A 480 -29.46 -31.04 -1.69
C LYS A 480 -29.81 -31.56 -3.09
N GLY A 481 -28.94 -32.42 -3.67
CA GLY A 481 -29.15 -33.02 -4.98
C GLY A 481 -28.78 -32.15 -6.19
N ARG A 482 -28.56 -30.85 -6.02
CA ARG A 482 -28.13 -29.93 -7.06
C ARG A 482 -26.61 -29.90 -7.16
N GLU A 483 -26.09 -30.15 -8.36
CA GLU A 483 -24.66 -30.07 -8.62
C GLU A 483 -24.23 -28.59 -8.67
N ILE A 484 -23.33 -28.21 -7.77
CA ILE A 484 -22.67 -26.90 -7.79
C ILE A 484 -21.36 -27.08 -8.54
N LYS A 485 -21.30 -26.58 -9.75
CA LYS A 485 -20.07 -26.52 -10.55
C LYS A 485 -19.09 -25.60 -9.81
N SER A 486 -17.91 -26.12 -9.50
CA SER A 486 -16.84 -25.29 -8.95
C SER A 486 -16.40 -24.29 -10.00
N ASN A 487 -16.43 -23.02 -9.64
CA ASN A 487 -15.97 -21.93 -10.50
C ASN A 487 -14.52 -21.49 -10.19
N GLY A 488 -13.71 -22.32 -9.53
CA GLY A 488 -12.30 -22.07 -9.26
C GLY A 488 -11.97 -21.79 -7.80
N PHE A 489 -11.19 -20.76 -7.53
CA PHE A 489 -10.66 -20.46 -6.20
C PHE A 489 -11.61 -19.62 -5.36
N VAL A 490 -11.61 -19.89 -4.03
CA VAL A 490 -12.13 -18.97 -3.00
C VAL A 490 -11.01 -18.60 -2.06
N TYR A 491 -11.13 -17.40 -1.50
CA TYR A 491 -10.17 -16.83 -0.56
C TYR A 491 -10.77 -16.84 0.83
N ARG A 492 -10.07 -17.48 1.77
CA ARG A 492 -10.45 -17.50 3.18
C ARG A 492 -9.49 -16.63 3.98
N ILE A 493 -10.04 -15.61 4.61
CA ILE A 493 -9.33 -14.63 5.42
C ILE A 493 -9.56 -14.99 6.89
N ARG A 494 -8.53 -15.46 7.58
CA ARG A 494 -8.61 -15.75 9.01
C ARG A 494 -8.12 -14.57 9.82
N ILE A 495 -8.94 -14.10 10.74
CA ILE A 495 -8.65 -13.00 11.66
C ILE A 495 -7.89 -13.52 12.88
N SER A 496 -7.01 -12.72 13.44
CA SER A 496 -6.34 -12.94 14.71
C SER A 496 -6.29 -11.64 15.52
N LYS A 497 -7.02 -11.59 16.62
CA LYS A 497 -7.08 -10.42 17.52
C LYS A 497 -6.03 -10.47 18.63
N LYS A 498 -5.49 -11.65 18.93
CA LYS A 498 -4.57 -11.88 20.07
C LYS A 498 -3.12 -12.12 19.63
N MET A 499 -2.88 -12.80 18.51
CA MET A 499 -1.52 -13.10 18.02
C MET A 499 -1.14 -12.14 16.90
N LEU A 500 -0.62 -10.98 17.26
CA LEU A 500 -0.27 -9.92 16.31
C LEU A 500 1.16 -10.08 15.76
N THR A 501 2.09 -10.61 16.56
CA THR A 501 3.49 -10.80 16.20
C THR A 501 3.78 -12.27 15.87
N PRO A 502 4.07 -12.64 14.60
CA PRO A 502 4.43 -14.02 14.25
C PRO A 502 5.80 -14.39 14.80
N LYS A 503 5.86 -15.55 15.45
CA LYS A 503 7.10 -16.11 16.01
C LYS A 503 7.93 -16.79 14.93
N ILE A 504 9.24 -16.59 14.98
CA ILE A 504 10.22 -17.23 14.14
C ILE A 504 10.88 -18.38 14.94
N TYR A 505 10.98 -19.54 14.33
CA TYR A 505 11.64 -20.71 14.91
C TYR A 505 12.77 -21.16 13.99
N PRO A 506 13.83 -21.83 14.49
CA PRO A 506 14.92 -22.34 13.65
C PRO A 506 14.40 -23.19 12.47
N ARG A 507 13.42 -24.03 12.72
CA ARG A 507 12.77 -24.87 11.69
C ARG A 507 11.99 -24.08 10.62
N SER A 508 11.77 -22.77 10.85
CA SER A 508 11.12 -21.90 9.87
C SER A 508 12.04 -21.50 8.73
N PHE A 509 13.34 -21.61 8.92
CA PHE A 509 14.34 -21.19 7.95
C PHE A 509 14.75 -22.35 7.03
N LYS A 510 14.85 -22.05 5.74
CA LYS A 510 15.45 -22.92 4.72
C LYS A 510 16.26 -22.08 3.76
N LYS A 511 17.39 -22.58 3.30
CA LYS A 511 18.11 -22.04 2.16
C LYS A 511 17.50 -22.63 0.90
N VAL A 512 17.23 -21.79 -0.09
CA VAL A 512 16.61 -22.17 -1.36
C VAL A 512 17.46 -21.64 -2.50
N LYS A 513 17.95 -22.50 -3.37
CA LYS A 513 18.59 -22.07 -4.61
C LYS A 513 17.58 -21.31 -5.45
N TYR A 514 17.96 -20.14 -5.91
CA TYR A 514 17.13 -19.25 -6.68
C TYR A 514 17.91 -18.71 -7.89
N ASP A 515 17.28 -18.74 -9.03
CA ASP A 515 17.76 -18.09 -10.24
C ASP A 515 16.58 -17.30 -10.84
N GLY A 516 16.59 -16.01 -10.71
CA GLY A 516 15.50 -15.16 -11.12
C GLY A 516 15.72 -13.70 -10.75
N PHE A 517 14.69 -12.87 -10.93
CA PHE A 517 14.75 -11.48 -10.49
C PHE A 517 14.36 -11.34 -9.03
N VAL A 518 15.06 -10.48 -8.33
CA VAL A 518 14.70 -9.99 -6.98
C VAL A 518 14.42 -8.50 -7.05
N TYR A 519 13.62 -8.01 -6.10
CA TYR A 519 13.05 -6.67 -6.15
C TYR A 519 13.13 -5.96 -4.81
N ASP A 520 13.21 -4.64 -4.82
CA ASP A 520 12.99 -3.79 -3.64
C ASP A 520 12.54 -2.39 -4.06
N VAL A 521 12.10 -1.59 -3.07
CA VAL A 521 11.81 -0.16 -3.21
C VAL A 521 12.33 0.60 -2.01
N THR A 522 12.77 1.82 -2.21
CA THR A 522 13.23 2.70 -1.13
C THR A 522 12.12 3.68 -0.74
N VAL A 523 11.90 3.82 0.57
CA VAL A 523 11.02 4.82 1.18
C VAL A 523 11.73 5.49 2.37
N PRO A 524 11.35 6.74 2.74
CA PRO A 524 12.02 7.47 3.83
C PRO A 524 12.05 6.76 5.20
N ASN A 525 10.99 6.04 5.56
CA ASN A 525 10.92 5.32 6.86
C ASN A 525 11.63 3.96 6.85
N HIS A 526 12.24 3.54 5.75
CA HIS A 526 13.00 2.28 5.62
C HIS A 526 12.23 1.00 5.98
N THR A 527 10.90 1.06 6.07
CA THR A 527 10.02 -0.08 6.37
C THR A 527 9.01 -0.27 5.27
N LEU A 528 8.72 -1.51 4.94
CA LEU A 528 7.74 -1.90 3.92
C LEU A 528 6.78 -2.92 4.51
N PHE A 529 5.47 -2.74 4.26
CA PHE A 529 4.48 -3.76 4.59
C PHE A 529 4.36 -4.71 3.42
N VAL A 530 4.98 -5.87 3.56
CA VAL A 530 5.07 -6.88 2.50
C VAL A 530 4.35 -8.17 2.89
N ARG A 531 3.89 -8.92 1.89
CA ARG A 531 3.32 -10.25 2.10
C ARG A 531 3.77 -11.22 1.03
N ARG A 532 3.88 -12.48 1.39
CA ARG A 532 4.03 -13.61 0.49
C ARG A 532 2.99 -14.68 0.87
N ASN A 533 2.31 -15.26 -0.13
CA ASN A 533 1.25 -16.24 0.10
C ASN A 533 0.20 -15.79 1.14
N GLY A 534 -0.21 -14.51 1.08
CA GLY A 534 -1.25 -13.92 1.94
C GLY A 534 -0.86 -13.70 3.40
N LYS A 535 0.42 -13.70 3.75
CA LYS A 535 0.93 -13.56 5.14
C LYS A 535 1.75 -12.28 5.30
N PRO A 536 1.13 -11.14 5.69
CA PRO A 536 1.81 -9.85 5.80
C PRO A 536 2.73 -9.75 7.02
N VAL A 537 3.82 -9.00 6.86
CA VAL A 537 4.75 -8.58 7.92
C VAL A 537 5.44 -7.28 7.52
N TRP A 538 5.97 -6.55 8.51
CA TRP A 538 6.90 -5.45 8.29
C TRP A 538 8.30 -5.97 8.02
N SER A 539 8.98 -5.38 7.03
CA SER A 539 10.35 -5.69 6.68
C SER A 539 11.06 -4.42 6.19
N SER A 540 12.36 -4.48 5.91
CA SER A 540 13.10 -3.29 5.49
C SER A 540 13.12 -3.09 3.98
N ASN A 541 13.66 -1.93 3.58
CA ASN A 541 14.10 -1.61 2.24
C ASN A 541 15.64 -1.57 2.13
N CYS A 542 16.16 -1.09 1.00
CA CYS A 542 17.56 -1.13 0.53
C CYS A 542 18.64 -0.35 1.29
N TRP A 543 19.91 -0.63 0.82
CA TRP A 543 21.18 -0.23 1.46
C TRP A 543 21.48 1.28 1.51
N GLU A 544 22.03 1.63 2.63
CA GLU A 544 22.83 2.81 2.94
C GLU A 544 23.73 2.45 4.13
N GLY A 545 24.89 3.07 4.28
CA GLY A 545 25.80 2.71 5.38
C GLY A 545 27.13 3.48 5.41
N GLN A 546 27.90 3.22 6.45
CA GLN A 546 29.30 3.59 6.53
C GLN A 546 30.14 2.58 5.75
N ILE A 547 31.24 3.01 5.17
CA ILE A 547 32.10 2.12 4.39
C ILE A 547 33.21 1.59 5.29
N THR A 548 33.46 0.26 5.29
CA THR A 548 34.73 -0.27 5.79
C THR A 548 35.81 0.04 4.78
N ILE A 549 36.94 0.54 5.26
CA ILE A 549 38.10 0.99 4.48
C ILE A 549 39.28 0.07 4.81
N GLU A 550 39.77 -0.65 3.82
CA GLU A 550 40.98 -1.46 3.92
C GLU A 550 42.19 -0.56 3.63
N ILE A 551 43.10 -0.44 4.60
CA ILE A 551 44.24 0.45 4.52
C ILE A 551 45.50 -0.38 4.74
N SER A 552 46.31 -0.57 3.69
CA SER A 552 47.50 -1.38 3.68
C SER A 552 48.75 -0.51 3.68
N ASN A 553 49.73 -0.82 4.57
CA ASN A 553 51.05 -0.25 4.56
C ASN A 553 51.99 -1.19 3.80
N THR A 554 52.45 -0.76 2.61
CA THR A 554 53.39 -1.53 1.78
C THR A 554 54.86 -1.20 2.03
N THR A 555 55.15 -0.38 3.03
CA THR A 555 56.53 0.03 3.37
C THR A 555 57.10 -0.79 4.51
N PRO A 556 58.45 -0.90 4.62
CA PRO A 556 59.12 -1.55 5.74
C PRO A 556 59.10 -0.71 7.03
N LEU A 557 58.47 0.46 7.05
CA LEU A 557 58.35 1.36 8.19
C LEU A 557 56.92 1.47 8.68
N PRO A 558 56.69 1.72 9.99
CA PRO A 558 55.37 2.04 10.50
C PRO A 558 54.86 3.36 9.89
N VAL A 559 53.58 3.40 9.46
CA VAL A 559 52.95 4.60 8.90
C VAL A 559 51.77 5.04 9.76
N LYS A 560 51.66 6.35 10.01
CA LYS A 560 50.53 6.95 10.73
C LYS A 560 49.39 7.27 9.83
N VAL A 561 48.16 6.94 10.25
CA VAL A 561 46.91 7.45 9.68
C VAL A 561 46.10 8.21 10.73
N TYR A 562 45.38 9.24 10.32
CA TYR A 562 44.76 10.21 11.21
C TYR A 562 43.23 10.08 11.14
N ALA A 563 42.60 9.93 12.31
CA ALA A 563 41.14 9.98 12.42
C ALA A 563 40.62 11.40 12.20
N ASN A 564 39.38 11.52 11.73
CA ASN A 564 38.69 12.76 11.37
C ASN A 564 39.32 13.54 10.19
N GLU A 565 40.26 12.93 9.49
CA GLU A 565 40.91 13.49 8.31
C GLU A 565 40.60 12.65 7.05
N GLY A 566 40.87 13.23 5.86
CA GLY A 566 40.59 12.61 4.59
C GLY A 566 41.44 11.37 4.33
N ILE A 567 40.82 10.25 3.94
CA ILE A 567 41.51 8.98 3.66
C ILE A 567 41.38 8.56 2.20
N ALA A 568 40.24 8.81 1.59
CA ALA A 568 39.93 8.43 0.22
C ALA A 568 39.04 9.45 -0.44
N GLN A 569 39.06 9.52 -1.76
CA GLN A 569 38.13 10.30 -2.58
C GLN A 569 37.14 9.40 -3.24
N ILE A 570 35.85 9.74 -3.17
CA ILE A 570 34.80 9.10 -3.93
C ILE A 570 34.50 9.93 -5.16
N LEU A 571 34.62 9.32 -6.33
CA LEU A 571 34.17 9.86 -7.61
C LEU A 571 32.79 9.29 -7.91
N PHE A 572 31.86 10.13 -8.37
CA PHE A 572 30.51 9.71 -8.73
C PHE A 572 30.34 9.73 -10.24
N LEU A 573 30.03 8.54 -10.79
CA LEU A 573 29.74 8.37 -12.20
C LEU A 573 28.27 8.00 -12.34
N GLU A 574 27.51 8.83 -13.07
CA GLU A 574 26.14 8.49 -13.41
C GLU A 574 26.13 7.81 -14.78
N SER A 575 25.50 6.64 -14.83
CA SER A 575 25.32 5.88 -16.06
C SER A 575 24.18 6.45 -16.89
N ASP A 576 24.31 6.38 -18.22
CA ASP A 576 23.26 6.72 -19.17
C ASP A 576 22.16 5.64 -19.17
N GLU A 577 22.53 4.41 -18.80
CA GLU A 577 21.65 3.26 -18.65
C GLU A 577 21.69 2.74 -17.20
N ASP A 578 20.60 2.11 -16.77
CA ASP A 578 20.64 1.33 -15.53
C ASP A 578 21.54 0.12 -15.76
N CYS A 579 22.48 -0.13 -14.84
CA CYS A 579 23.31 -1.32 -14.93
C CYS A 579 22.42 -2.57 -14.92
N GLU A 580 22.70 -3.51 -15.79
CA GLU A 580 22.01 -4.80 -15.85
C GLU A 580 22.15 -5.54 -14.51
N PHE A 581 23.33 -5.41 -13.89
CA PHE A 581 23.65 -5.98 -12.58
C PHE A 581 24.37 -4.92 -11.73
N SER A 582 23.76 -4.49 -10.62
CA SER A 582 24.47 -3.65 -9.63
C SER A 582 25.26 -4.52 -8.64
N TYR A 583 26.02 -3.92 -7.73
CA TYR A 583 26.75 -4.67 -6.64
C TYR A 583 25.79 -5.41 -5.71
N LYS A 584 24.60 -4.90 -5.51
CA LYS A 584 23.46 -5.55 -4.92
C LYS A 584 23.06 -6.80 -5.68
N ASP A 585 23.12 -6.76 -7.01
CA ASP A 585 22.83 -7.88 -7.89
C ASP A 585 23.84 -9.00 -7.73
N LYS A 586 25.08 -8.64 -7.35
CA LYS A 586 26.24 -9.53 -7.20
C LYS A 586 26.48 -9.99 -5.75
N LYS A 587 25.54 -9.76 -4.81
CA LYS A 587 25.65 -10.15 -3.41
C LYS A 587 26.84 -9.54 -2.67
N GLY A 588 26.94 -8.23 -2.66
CA GLY A 588 27.99 -7.56 -1.90
C GLY A 588 28.00 -7.98 -0.43
N LYS A 589 29.07 -8.58 0.04
CA LYS A 589 29.24 -9.19 1.37
C LYS A 589 29.11 -8.20 2.54
N TYR A 590 29.11 -6.90 2.26
CA TYR A 590 29.33 -5.81 3.22
C TYR A 590 28.27 -4.72 3.17
N ASP A 591 27.04 -5.07 2.80
CA ASP A 591 25.93 -4.11 2.77
C ASP A 591 25.55 -3.60 4.17
N LYS A 592 25.28 -2.28 4.30
CA LYS A 592 24.86 -1.60 5.55
C LYS A 592 25.75 -1.87 6.75
N GLN A 593 27.04 -1.70 6.55
CA GLN A 593 27.93 -1.79 7.71
C GLN A 593 27.81 -0.51 8.56
N GLU A 594 27.52 -0.72 9.82
CA GLU A 594 27.85 0.19 10.89
C GLU A 594 29.09 -0.37 11.60
N GLY A 595 30.11 0.45 11.74
CA GLY A 595 31.39 0.00 12.26
C GLY A 595 32.25 -0.76 11.22
N ILE A 596 33.32 -1.36 11.71
CA ILE A 596 34.29 -2.11 10.89
C ILE A 596 33.88 -3.57 10.80
N VAL A 597 33.67 -4.07 9.59
CA VAL A 597 33.27 -5.45 9.35
C VAL A 597 34.45 -6.30 8.88
N LEU A 598 34.66 -7.46 9.51
CA LEU A 598 35.71 -8.43 9.18
C LEU A 598 35.38 -9.19 7.87
N PRO A 599 36.40 -9.83 7.23
CA PRO A 599 36.19 -10.63 6.03
C PRO A 599 35.08 -11.67 6.21
N LYS A 600 34.11 -11.69 5.27
CA LYS A 600 33.01 -12.65 5.23
C LYS A 600 33.17 -13.55 4.01
N ILE A 601 32.96 -14.85 4.17
CA ILE A 601 32.91 -15.81 3.08
C ILE A 601 31.49 -16.31 2.93
N GLU A 602 31.09 -16.45 1.68
CA GLU A 602 29.94 -17.25 1.31
C GLU A 602 30.38 -18.73 1.37
N LYS A 603 29.91 -19.46 2.41
CA LYS A 603 29.99 -20.92 2.47
C LYS A 603 28.86 -21.56 1.67
#